data_2e3dfa2b25688a51a4e031bbd6e81971
#
_entry.id   2e3dfa2b25688a51a4e031bbd6e81971
#
_cell.length_a   1.000
_cell.length_b   1.000
_cell.length_c   1.000
_cell.angle_alpha   90.00
_cell.angle_beta   90.00
_cell.angle_gamma   90.00
#
_symmetry.space_group_name_H-M   'P 1'
#
loop_
_entity.id
_entity.type
_entity.pdbx_description
1 polymer ?
#
loop_
_entity_poly.entity_id
_entity_poly.type
_entity_poly.pdbx_seq_one_letter_code
_entity_poly.pdbx_strand_id
1 'polypeptide(L)'
;MVVLIMIIFFVISFLTNIIGPLVPEIIEDFNLSLTMVALLPFAFFIAYGVMSIPSGLLIEKYSDKKVIVAAFLVSFAGALFFALYPNYLVAIISLFLIGTGMAMLQVAINPLLREAGGEEHFAFNSVLGQLFFGAASFLSPLAYSYLVLNMGSDEASNFLLNTLETVVPPDLPWVSLYWLFAVLSLIMVVVIAVSPFPKVERKEDEKIGAWETHKELFKNPMVWLFFMGIFAYVGSEQGVANWISEFLYTYHGYDPQTTGASTVSWFWGMLTAGTFLGLALLKVMDSRKVLILFTIGAIISLSAALFGSGTAALWAFPAVGFFAAVMWSVIISLALNSVTEHHGTFSGILVSGIVGGAVVPLIVGSLGDAFGLRTGMFFLYITFGYILSIGFWAKPLVSNKTIEFGKG
;
A
#
# COMPACT_ATOMS: atom_id res chain seq x y z
N MET A 1 -4.90 -0.85 -23.85
CA MET A 1 -3.83 -1.22 -22.89
C MET A 1 -3.87 -0.34 -21.65
N VAL A 2 -3.80 0.99 -21.73
CA VAL A 2 -3.83 1.87 -20.55
C VAL A 2 -4.98 1.55 -19.59
N VAL A 3 -6.21 1.39 -20.08
CA VAL A 3 -7.38 1.01 -19.26
C VAL A 3 -7.14 -0.31 -18.51
N LEU A 4 -6.55 -1.30 -19.16
CA LEU A 4 -6.24 -2.58 -18.53
C LEU A 4 -5.23 -2.40 -17.37
N ILE A 5 -4.23 -1.54 -17.56
CA ILE A 5 -3.25 -1.22 -16.50
C ILE A 5 -3.94 -0.48 -15.34
N MET A 6 -4.90 0.42 -15.61
CA MET A 6 -5.71 1.05 -14.55
C MET A 6 -6.49 0.02 -13.73
N ILE A 7 -7.07 -0.98 -14.41
CA ILE A 7 -7.73 -2.09 -13.71
C ILE A 7 -6.74 -2.88 -12.86
N ILE A 8 -5.52 -3.12 -13.35
CA ILE A 8 -4.48 -3.79 -12.53
C ILE A 8 -4.14 -2.95 -11.30
N PHE A 9 -3.95 -1.63 -11.42
CA PHE A 9 -3.75 -0.73 -10.27
C PHE A 9 -4.89 -0.84 -9.26
N PHE A 10 -6.13 -0.87 -9.74
CA PHE A 10 -7.30 -1.04 -8.89
C PHE A 10 -7.25 -2.38 -8.14
N VAL A 11 -7.01 -3.49 -8.84
CA VAL A 11 -6.99 -4.83 -8.23
C VAL A 11 -5.85 -4.97 -7.22
N ILE A 12 -4.64 -4.47 -7.54
CA ILE A 12 -3.52 -4.46 -6.59
C ILE A 12 -3.95 -3.81 -5.28
N SER A 13 -4.50 -2.59 -5.38
CA SER A 13 -4.88 -1.82 -4.20
C SER A 13 -6.03 -2.48 -3.42
N PHE A 14 -7.01 -3.02 -4.13
CA PHE A 14 -8.17 -3.66 -3.53
C PHE A 14 -7.77 -4.88 -2.67
N LEU A 15 -6.79 -5.67 -3.12
CA LEU A 15 -6.29 -6.83 -2.39
C LEU A 15 -5.28 -6.46 -1.29
N THR A 16 -4.62 -5.31 -1.40
CA THR A 16 -3.57 -4.90 -0.45
C THR A 16 -4.13 -4.25 0.81
N ASN A 17 -5.12 -3.35 0.67
CA ASN A 17 -5.50 -2.40 1.72
C ASN A 17 -6.72 -2.82 2.54
N ILE A 18 -6.99 -4.13 2.63
CA ILE A 18 -8.14 -4.68 3.35
C ILE A 18 -7.82 -5.14 4.78
N ILE A 19 -6.55 -5.37 5.11
CA ILE A 19 -6.17 -6.01 6.38
C ILE A 19 -6.63 -5.18 7.59
N GLY A 20 -6.51 -3.86 7.53
CA GLY A 20 -6.83 -2.98 8.66
C GLY A 20 -8.25 -3.16 9.24
N PRO A 21 -9.31 -3.15 8.43
CA PRO A 21 -10.67 -3.42 8.92
C PRO A 21 -10.86 -4.82 9.51
N LEU A 22 -10.10 -5.81 9.02
CA LEU A 22 -10.20 -7.20 9.46
C LEU A 22 -9.49 -7.48 10.80
N VAL A 23 -8.60 -6.59 11.25
CA VAL A 23 -7.77 -6.84 12.45
C VAL A 23 -8.59 -7.20 13.68
N PRO A 24 -9.66 -6.49 14.08
CA PRO A 24 -10.44 -6.85 15.26
C PRO A 24 -11.08 -8.22 15.16
N GLU A 25 -11.69 -8.54 14.02
CA GLU A 25 -12.35 -9.83 13.76
C GLU A 25 -11.35 -11.00 13.84
N ILE A 26 -10.19 -10.83 13.19
CA ILE A 26 -9.13 -11.85 13.18
C ILE A 26 -8.56 -12.07 14.58
N ILE A 27 -8.44 -11.01 15.39
CA ILE A 27 -8.01 -11.12 16.80
C ILE A 27 -9.01 -11.96 17.58
N GLU A 28 -10.31 -11.66 17.44
CA GLU A 28 -11.39 -12.33 18.18
C GLU A 28 -11.53 -13.79 17.73
N ASP A 29 -11.67 -14.05 16.42
CA ASP A 29 -11.94 -15.40 15.87
C ASP A 29 -10.80 -16.38 16.09
N PHE A 30 -9.55 -15.91 16.01
CA PHE A 30 -8.37 -16.76 16.20
C PHE A 30 -7.70 -16.59 17.57
N ASN A 31 -8.28 -15.78 18.48
CA ASN A 31 -7.76 -15.49 19.80
C ASN A 31 -6.28 -15.10 19.79
N LEU A 32 -5.96 -14.07 18.99
CA LEU A 32 -4.58 -13.62 18.74
C LEU A 32 -4.19 -12.45 19.63
N SER A 33 -2.87 -12.33 19.89
CA SER A 33 -2.30 -11.08 20.40
C SER A 33 -2.11 -10.05 19.26
N LEU A 34 -1.85 -8.79 19.60
CA LEU A 34 -1.55 -7.74 18.63
C LEU A 34 -0.29 -8.06 17.81
N THR A 35 0.72 -8.68 18.43
CA THR A 35 1.91 -9.17 17.72
C THR A 35 1.56 -10.23 16.70
N MET A 36 0.73 -11.20 17.09
CA MET A 36 0.35 -12.30 16.19
C MET A 36 -0.46 -11.78 14.99
N VAL A 37 -1.43 -10.90 15.21
CA VAL A 37 -2.20 -10.34 14.07
C VAL A 37 -1.32 -9.47 13.18
N ALA A 38 -0.33 -8.76 13.72
CA ALA A 38 0.63 -7.97 12.94
C ALA A 38 1.56 -8.81 12.05
N LEU A 39 1.70 -10.12 12.30
CA LEU A 39 2.40 -11.03 11.39
C LEU A 39 1.66 -11.24 10.06
N LEU A 40 0.38 -10.90 9.97
CA LEU A 40 -0.39 -10.97 8.73
C LEU A 40 0.06 -9.90 7.72
N PRO A 41 0.01 -8.57 8.04
CA PRO A 41 0.60 -7.57 7.16
C PRO A 41 2.11 -7.76 6.98
N PHE A 42 2.83 -8.26 8.01
CA PHE A 42 4.23 -8.62 7.87
C PHE A 42 4.45 -9.64 6.74
N ALA A 43 3.70 -10.75 6.74
CA ALA A 43 3.82 -11.78 5.70
C ALA A 43 3.53 -11.23 4.30
N PHE A 44 2.55 -10.34 4.18
CA PHE A 44 2.22 -9.69 2.92
C PHE A 44 3.33 -8.75 2.43
N PHE A 45 3.79 -7.82 3.27
CA PHE A 45 4.74 -6.79 2.85
C PHE A 45 6.20 -7.27 2.79
N ILE A 46 6.58 -8.32 3.55
CA ILE A 46 7.92 -8.91 3.42
C ILE A 46 8.12 -9.53 2.02
N ALA A 47 7.04 -9.98 1.38
CA ALA A 47 7.07 -10.49 0.02
C ALA A 47 7.57 -9.43 -1.00
N TYR A 48 7.28 -8.15 -0.78
CA TYR A 48 7.84 -7.06 -1.60
C TYR A 48 9.36 -6.97 -1.46
N GLY A 49 9.89 -7.06 -0.25
CA GLY A 49 11.34 -7.07 -0.01
C GLY A 49 12.04 -8.25 -0.69
N VAL A 50 11.40 -9.43 -0.67
CA VAL A 50 11.98 -10.66 -1.23
C VAL A 50 11.80 -10.74 -2.75
N MET A 51 10.64 -10.34 -3.27
CA MET A 51 10.24 -10.62 -4.66
C MET A 51 10.45 -9.45 -5.63
N SER A 52 10.70 -8.22 -5.18
CA SER A 52 10.84 -7.08 -6.09
C SER A 52 11.99 -7.25 -7.08
N ILE A 53 13.19 -7.62 -6.61
CA ILE A 53 14.37 -7.87 -7.47
C ILE A 53 14.17 -9.13 -8.34
N PRO A 54 13.79 -10.32 -7.80
CA PRO A 54 13.48 -11.48 -8.61
C PRO A 54 12.42 -11.23 -9.68
N SER A 55 11.40 -10.44 -9.38
CA SER A 55 10.33 -10.10 -10.33
C SER A 55 10.86 -9.34 -11.54
N GLY A 56 11.75 -8.37 -11.33
CA GLY A 56 12.41 -7.67 -12.42
C GLY A 56 13.19 -8.60 -13.33
N LEU A 57 13.97 -9.51 -12.76
CA LEU A 57 14.71 -10.52 -13.51
C LEU A 57 13.77 -11.49 -14.28
N LEU A 58 12.63 -11.87 -13.67
CA LEU A 58 11.65 -12.70 -14.36
C LEU A 58 11.03 -11.98 -15.55
N ILE A 59 10.76 -10.68 -15.43
CA ILE A 59 10.19 -9.89 -16.52
C ILE A 59 11.19 -9.76 -17.67
N GLU A 60 12.46 -9.53 -17.39
CA GLU A 60 13.52 -9.49 -18.42
C GLU A 60 13.66 -10.83 -19.15
N LYS A 61 13.52 -11.94 -18.43
CA LYS A 61 13.66 -13.28 -18.99
C LYS A 61 12.43 -13.77 -19.76
N TYR A 62 11.21 -13.49 -19.28
CA TYR A 62 9.99 -14.15 -19.76
C TYR A 62 9.01 -13.22 -20.47
N SER A 63 8.99 -11.95 -20.23
CA SER A 63 8.07 -10.89 -20.66
C SER A 63 7.06 -10.46 -19.59
N ASP A 64 6.63 -9.19 -19.68
CA ASP A 64 5.66 -8.58 -18.78
C ASP A 64 4.36 -9.38 -18.70
N LYS A 65 3.77 -9.77 -19.85
CA LYS A 65 2.52 -10.53 -19.90
C LYS A 65 2.59 -11.83 -19.11
N LYS A 66 3.64 -12.62 -19.29
CA LYS A 66 3.78 -13.92 -18.59
C LYS A 66 3.95 -13.75 -17.10
N VAL A 67 4.70 -12.73 -16.69
CA VAL A 67 4.91 -12.43 -15.27
C VAL A 67 3.63 -11.90 -14.62
N ILE A 68 2.86 -11.04 -15.29
CA ILE A 68 1.56 -10.57 -14.81
C ILE A 68 0.56 -11.72 -14.65
N VAL A 69 0.48 -12.64 -15.61
CA VAL A 69 -0.36 -13.86 -15.49
C VAL A 69 0.10 -14.71 -14.32
N ALA A 70 1.39 -14.96 -14.17
CA ALA A 70 1.93 -15.72 -13.05
C ALA A 70 1.64 -15.04 -11.70
N ALA A 71 1.73 -13.71 -11.62
CA ALA A 71 1.42 -12.94 -10.44
C ALA A 71 -0.04 -13.13 -10.00
N PHE A 72 -1.00 -13.02 -10.92
CA PHE A 72 -2.40 -13.26 -10.61
C PHE A 72 -2.69 -14.73 -10.28
N LEU A 73 -2.00 -15.69 -10.89
CA LEU A 73 -2.12 -17.12 -10.50
C LEU A 73 -1.62 -17.38 -9.09
N VAL A 74 -0.49 -16.77 -8.69
CA VAL A 74 0.03 -16.88 -7.32
C VAL A 74 -0.92 -16.23 -6.32
N SER A 75 -1.48 -15.06 -6.64
CA SER A 75 -2.47 -14.39 -5.81
C SER A 75 -3.77 -15.19 -5.69
N PHE A 76 -4.25 -15.76 -6.80
CA PHE A 76 -5.39 -16.67 -6.82
C PHE A 76 -5.16 -17.88 -5.91
N ALA A 77 -4.00 -18.53 -6.04
CA ALA A 77 -3.66 -19.69 -5.22
C ALA A 77 -3.61 -19.32 -3.72
N GLY A 78 -3.03 -18.18 -3.37
CA GLY A 78 -3.02 -17.68 -2.00
C GLY A 78 -4.42 -17.40 -1.46
N ALA A 79 -5.23 -16.65 -2.20
CA ALA A 79 -6.57 -16.30 -1.78
C ALA A 79 -7.48 -17.55 -1.65
N LEU A 80 -7.43 -18.45 -2.63
CA LEU A 80 -8.20 -19.70 -2.60
C LEU A 80 -7.75 -20.63 -1.46
N PHE A 81 -6.45 -20.71 -1.20
CA PHE A 81 -5.93 -21.56 -0.12
C PHE A 81 -6.47 -21.13 1.24
N PHE A 82 -6.51 -19.81 1.51
CA PHE A 82 -7.10 -19.30 2.75
C PHE A 82 -8.62 -19.46 2.78
N ALA A 83 -9.30 -19.19 1.68
CA ALA A 83 -10.75 -19.33 1.58
C ALA A 83 -11.23 -20.78 1.87
N LEU A 84 -10.43 -21.80 1.47
CA LEU A 84 -10.74 -23.20 1.70
C LEU A 84 -10.35 -23.69 3.11
N TYR A 85 -9.29 -23.14 3.69
CA TYR A 85 -8.74 -23.57 4.98
C TYR A 85 -8.48 -22.37 5.90
N PRO A 86 -9.52 -21.69 6.41
CA PRO A 86 -9.38 -20.48 7.19
C PRO A 86 -8.82 -20.78 8.59
N ASN A 87 -7.52 -20.68 8.71
CA ASN A 87 -6.80 -20.72 9.98
C ASN A 87 -5.57 -19.81 9.95
N TYR A 88 -5.04 -19.49 11.10
CA TYR A 88 -3.99 -18.49 11.24
C TYR A 88 -2.70 -18.80 10.43
N LEU A 89 -2.24 -20.06 10.44
CA LEU A 89 -1.03 -20.42 9.70
C LEU A 89 -1.24 -20.32 8.19
N VAL A 90 -2.40 -20.77 7.71
CA VAL A 90 -2.77 -20.64 6.30
C VAL A 90 -2.93 -19.17 5.92
N ALA A 91 -3.45 -18.31 6.80
CA ALA A 91 -3.53 -16.87 6.57
C ALA A 91 -2.15 -16.25 6.30
N ILE A 92 -1.13 -16.57 7.12
CA ILE A 92 0.24 -16.10 6.92
C ILE A 92 0.80 -16.54 5.56
N ILE A 93 0.67 -17.83 5.23
CA ILE A 93 1.18 -18.38 3.95
C ILE A 93 0.44 -17.73 2.77
N SER A 94 -0.87 -17.61 2.87
CA SER A 94 -1.72 -17.03 1.83
C SER A 94 -1.41 -15.56 1.58
N LEU A 95 -1.25 -14.78 2.64
CA LEU A 95 -0.87 -13.37 2.54
C LEU A 95 0.52 -13.19 1.96
N PHE A 96 1.48 -14.06 2.27
CA PHE A 96 2.79 -14.05 1.61
C PHE A 96 2.68 -14.35 0.11
N LEU A 97 1.83 -15.30 -0.30
CA LEU A 97 1.59 -15.61 -1.71
C LEU A 97 0.89 -14.44 -2.42
N ILE A 98 -0.15 -13.86 -1.82
CA ILE A 98 -0.84 -12.69 -2.37
C ILE A 98 0.16 -11.53 -2.51
N GLY A 99 0.94 -11.23 -1.45
CA GLY A 99 1.99 -10.20 -1.46
C GLY A 99 3.04 -10.44 -2.54
N THR A 100 3.44 -11.71 -2.77
CA THR A 100 4.34 -12.10 -3.87
C THR A 100 3.74 -11.70 -5.22
N GLY A 101 2.48 -12.05 -5.48
CA GLY A 101 1.78 -11.65 -6.70
C GLY A 101 1.70 -10.13 -6.86
N MET A 102 1.36 -9.42 -5.79
CA MET A 102 1.27 -7.94 -5.81
C MET A 102 2.63 -7.29 -6.07
N ALA A 103 3.72 -7.80 -5.46
CA ALA A 103 5.08 -7.32 -5.74
C ALA A 103 5.47 -7.52 -7.22
N MET A 104 5.17 -8.68 -7.80
CA MET A 104 5.41 -8.95 -9.23
C MET A 104 4.62 -7.98 -10.12
N LEU A 105 3.34 -7.73 -9.82
CA LEU A 105 2.52 -6.77 -10.56
C LEU A 105 3.09 -5.36 -10.48
N GLN A 106 3.44 -4.89 -9.27
CA GLN A 106 3.96 -3.55 -9.03
C GLN A 106 5.22 -3.27 -9.86
N VAL A 107 6.11 -4.26 -9.99
CA VAL A 107 7.34 -4.14 -10.80
C VAL A 107 7.02 -4.10 -12.29
N ALA A 108 6.00 -4.83 -12.76
CA ALA A 108 5.66 -4.94 -14.17
C ALA A 108 4.88 -3.74 -14.71
N ILE A 109 3.99 -3.13 -13.91
CA ILE A 109 2.98 -2.18 -14.43
C ILE A 109 3.55 -0.81 -14.82
N ASN A 110 4.56 -0.29 -14.13
CA ASN A 110 5.07 1.05 -14.37
C ASN A 110 5.79 1.17 -15.74
N PRO A 111 6.74 0.28 -16.09
CA PRO A 111 7.33 0.27 -17.43
C PRO A 111 6.28 0.03 -18.53
N LEU A 112 5.34 -0.89 -18.27
CA LEU A 112 4.26 -1.19 -19.20
C LEU A 112 3.33 0.02 -19.42
N LEU A 113 3.05 0.81 -18.39
CA LEU A 113 2.24 2.02 -18.47
C LEU A 113 2.92 3.08 -19.35
N ARG A 114 4.24 3.24 -19.20
CA ARG A 114 5.02 4.19 -20.01
C ARG A 114 4.99 3.79 -21.49
N GLU A 115 5.23 2.53 -21.79
CA GLU A 115 5.22 2.01 -23.16
C GLU A 115 3.83 2.09 -23.79
N ALA A 116 2.79 1.66 -23.08
CA ALA A 116 1.43 1.60 -23.58
C ALA A 116 0.75 2.97 -23.71
N GLY A 117 1.12 3.92 -22.86
CA GLY A 117 0.53 5.27 -22.81
C GLY A 117 1.35 6.36 -23.50
N GLY A 118 2.57 6.05 -23.92
CA GLY A 118 3.55 6.99 -24.47
C GLY A 118 4.27 7.78 -23.38
N GLU A 119 5.55 8.09 -23.64
CA GLU A 119 6.40 8.83 -22.68
C GLU A 119 5.85 10.22 -22.36
N GLU A 120 5.29 10.90 -23.35
CA GLU A 120 4.70 12.24 -23.23
C GLU A 120 3.46 12.29 -22.32
N HIS A 121 2.72 11.18 -22.21
CA HIS A 121 1.52 11.07 -21.37
C HIS A 121 1.78 10.29 -20.07
N PHE A 122 3.00 9.83 -19.83
CA PHE A 122 3.33 8.98 -18.69
C PHE A 122 2.96 9.62 -17.34
N ALA A 123 3.26 10.91 -17.17
CA ALA A 123 2.93 11.62 -15.93
C ALA A 123 1.42 11.65 -15.68
N PHE A 124 0.62 11.96 -16.71
CA PHE A 124 -0.85 11.95 -16.61
C PHE A 124 -1.39 10.54 -16.29
N ASN A 125 -0.92 9.53 -17.03
CA ASN A 125 -1.34 8.14 -16.85
C ASN A 125 -0.94 7.60 -15.47
N SER A 126 0.21 8.02 -14.93
CA SER A 126 0.65 7.63 -13.58
C SER A 126 -0.26 8.22 -12.50
N VAL A 127 -0.66 9.50 -12.62
CA VAL A 127 -1.64 10.11 -11.71
C VAL A 127 -3.00 9.40 -11.82
N LEU A 128 -3.43 9.06 -13.03
CA LEU A 128 -4.67 8.31 -13.25
C LEU A 128 -4.59 6.92 -12.60
N GLY A 129 -3.45 6.23 -12.71
CA GLY A 129 -3.20 4.95 -12.02
C GLY A 129 -3.31 5.08 -10.49
N GLN A 130 -2.74 6.15 -9.90
CA GLN A 130 -2.87 6.43 -8.48
C GLN A 130 -4.32 6.73 -8.06
N LEU A 131 -5.12 7.36 -8.91
CA LEU A 131 -6.55 7.55 -8.64
C LEU A 131 -7.31 6.23 -8.60
N PHE A 132 -7.06 5.32 -9.54
CA PHE A 132 -7.65 3.98 -9.52
C PHE A 132 -7.19 3.18 -8.29
N PHE A 133 -5.93 3.29 -7.92
CA PHE A 133 -5.39 2.70 -6.70
C PHE A 133 -6.09 3.25 -5.45
N GLY A 134 -6.20 4.57 -5.33
CA GLY A 134 -6.88 5.22 -4.22
C GLY A 134 -8.37 4.90 -4.13
N ALA A 135 -9.07 4.86 -5.28
CA ALA A 135 -10.47 4.47 -5.33
C ALA A 135 -10.69 3.03 -4.84
N ALA A 136 -9.80 2.11 -5.21
CA ALA A 136 -9.86 0.74 -4.74
C ALA A 136 -9.59 0.62 -3.23
N SER A 137 -8.59 1.35 -2.72
CA SER A 137 -8.31 1.41 -1.27
C SER A 137 -9.49 1.95 -0.47
N PHE A 138 -10.22 2.93 -1.03
CA PHE A 138 -11.44 3.47 -0.43
C PHE A 138 -12.58 2.45 -0.44
N LEU A 139 -12.75 1.72 -1.54
CA LEU A 139 -13.86 0.79 -1.71
C LEU A 139 -13.65 -0.54 -0.99
N SER A 140 -12.42 -0.97 -0.79
CA SER A 140 -12.10 -2.29 -0.20
C SER A 140 -12.65 -2.47 1.21
N PRO A 141 -12.49 -1.53 2.18
CA PRO A 141 -13.12 -1.63 3.50
C PRO A 141 -14.64 -1.57 3.46
N LEU A 142 -15.23 -0.83 2.51
CA LEU A 142 -16.68 -0.79 2.32
C LEU A 142 -17.23 -2.10 1.78
N ALA A 143 -16.49 -2.77 0.88
CA ALA A 143 -16.84 -4.09 0.39
C ALA A 143 -16.81 -5.12 1.53
N TYR A 144 -15.82 -5.06 2.42
CA TYR A 144 -15.78 -5.86 3.64
C TYR A 144 -17.03 -5.63 4.49
N SER A 145 -17.31 -4.39 4.85
CA SER A 145 -18.47 -4.04 5.67
C SER A 145 -19.78 -4.55 5.04
N TYR A 146 -19.95 -4.35 3.72
CA TYR A 146 -21.13 -4.83 3.00
C TYR A 146 -21.28 -6.35 3.07
N LEU A 147 -20.21 -7.10 2.82
CA LEU A 147 -20.27 -8.57 2.83
C LEU A 147 -20.60 -9.09 4.23
N VAL A 148 -19.87 -8.63 5.26
CA VAL A 148 -20.03 -9.13 6.62
C VAL A 148 -21.41 -8.82 7.19
N LEU A 149 -21.94 -7.60 6.96
CA LEU A 149 -23.24 -7.17 7.50
C LEU A 149 -24.44 -7.82 6.77
N ASN A 150 -24.27 -8.27 5.51
CA ASN A 150 -25.40 -8.77 4.72
C ASN A 150 -25.36 -10.30 4.53
N MET A 151 -24.27 -10.99 4.85
CA MET A 151 -24.24 -12.44 4.86
C MET A 151 -25.17 -13.00 5.96
N GLY A 152 -26.02 -13.96 5.59
CA GLY A 152 -27.04 -14.53 6.48
C GLY A 152 -28.28 -13.64 6.69
N SER A 153 -28.41 -12.52 5.95
CA SER A 153 -29.56 -11.60 6.05
C SER A 153 -30.58 -11.87 4.94
N ASP A 154 -31.78 -12.21 5.30
CA ASP A 154 -32.90 -12.42 4.34
C ASP A 154 -33.23 -11.16 3.53
N GLU A 155 -32.96 -9.94 4.10
CA GLU A 155 -33.32 -8.67 3.48
C GLU A 155 -32.37 -8.29 2.32
N ALA A 156 -31.14 -8.77 2.33
CA ALA A 156 -30.10 -8.42 1.35
C ALA A 156 -29.78 -9.55 0.35
N SER A 157 -30.68 -10.53 0.20
CA SER A 157 -30.47 -11.69 -0.67
C SER A 157 -30.21 -11.27 -2.12
N ASN A 158 -29.03 -11.65 -2.64
CA ASN A 158 -28.65 -11.51 -4.04
C ASN A 158 -27.75 -12.68 -4.48
N PHE A 159 -27.55 -12.85 -5.78
CA PHE A 159 -26.79 -13.95 -6.35
C PHE A 159 -25.39 -14.10 -5.73
N LEU A 160 -24.68 -12.98 -5.49
CA LEU A 160 -23.33 -13.00 -4.93
C LEU A 160 -23.35 -13.51 -3.47
N LEU A 161 -24.20 -12.93 -2.62
CA LEU A 161 -24.31 -13.32 -1.21
C LEU A 161 -24.77 -14.77 -1.07
N ASN A 162 -25.83 -15.15 -1.77
CA ASN A 162 -26.34 -16.53 -1.75
C ASN A 162 -25.27 -17.56 -2.20
N THR A 163 -24.42 -17.20 -3.17
CA THR A 163 -23.32 -18.08 -3.59
C THR A 163 -22.24 -18.16 -2.51
N LEU A 164 -21.86 -17.04 -1.91
CA LEU A 164 -20.85 -17.00 -0.86
C LEU A 164 -21.30 -17.77 0.39
N GLU A 165 -22.57 -17.68 0.78
CA GLU A 165 -23.15 -18.42 1.91
C GLU A 165 -23.04 -19.93 1.77
N THR A 166 -22.93 -20.45 0.54
CA THR A 166 -22.76 -21.91 0.33
C THR A 166 -21.33 -22.39 0.59
N VAL A 167 -20.34 -21.50 0.57
CA VAL A 167 -18.90 -21.84 0.61
C VAL A 167 -18.15 -21.22 1.78
N VAL A 168 -18.72 -20.19 2.42
CA VAL A 168 -18.12 -19.49 3.56
C VAL A 168 -18.66 -20.07 4.87
N PRO A 169 -17.79 -20.37 5.87
CA PRO A 169 -18.24 -20.75 7.19
C PRO A 169 -19.13 -19.66 7.82
N PRO A 170 -20.29 -20.01 8.41
CA PRO A 170 -21.21 -19.00 8.99
C PRO A 170 -20.61 -18.19 10.14
N ASP A 171 -19.65 -18.75 10.84
CA ASP A 171 -18.90 -18.15 11.94
C ASP A 171 -17.74 -17.25 11.49
N LEU A 172 -17.37 -17.27 10.20
CA LEU A 172 -16.28 -16.48 9.64
C LEU A 172 -16.71 -15.71 8.38
N PRO A 173 -17.71 -14.81 8.46
CA PRO A 173 -18.28 -14.15 7.28
C PRO A 173 -17.25 -13.30 6.50
N TRP A 174 -16.22 -12.77 7.14
CA TRP A 174 -15.15 -12.00 6.50
C TRP A 174 -14.26 -12.84 5.56
N VAL A 175 -14.27 -14.17 5.67
CA VAL A 175 -13.58 -15.08 4.72
C VAL A 175 -14.17 -14.96 3.31
N SER A 176 -15.39 -14.47 3.16
CA SER A 176 -16.03 -14.16 1.88
C SER A 176 -15.18 -13.25 0.98
N LEU A 177 -14.40 -12.34 1.58
CA LEU A 177 -13.45 -11.48 0.84
C LEU A 177 -12.39 -12.29 0.10
N TYR A 178 -11.89 -13.36 0.69
CA TYR A 178 -10.84 -14.16 0.06
C TYR A 178 -11.39 -14.98 -1.11
N TRP A 179 -12.66 -15.39 -1.06
CA TRP A 179 -13.37 -15.92 -2.22
C TRP A 179 -13.49 -14.87 -3.33
N LEU A 180 -13.86 -13.64 -2.97
CA LEU A 180 -13.91 -12.53 -3.92
C LEU A 180 -12.54 -12.26 -4.53
N PHE A 181 -11.46 -12.26 -3.73
CA PHE A 181 -10.09 -12.08 -4.20
C PHE A 181 -9.64 -13.20 -5.14
N ALA A 182 -9.99 -14.45 -4.84
CA ALA A 182 -9.70 -15.58 -5.72
C ALA A 182 -10.42 -15.43 -7.06
N VAL A 183 -11.72 -15.14 -7.06
CA VAL A 183 -12.50 -14.93 -8.29
C VAL A 183 -11.95 -13.76 -9.10
N LEU A 184 -11.68 -12.63 -8.46
CA LEU A 184 -11.13 -11.44 -9.12
C LEU A 184 -9.76 -11.73 -9.74
N SER A 185 -8.87 -12.41 -9.01
CA SER A 185 -7.56 -12.80 -9.53
C SER A 185 -7.67 -13.74 -10.72
N LEU A 186 -8.59 -14.71 -10.69
CA LEU A 186 -8.82 -15.63 -11.79
C LEU A 186 -9.41 -14.92 -13.03
N ILE A 187 -10.34 -13.99 -12.82
CA ILE A 187 -10.86 -13.13 -13.92
C ILE A 187 -9.69 -12.36 -14.56
N MET A 188 -8.80 -11.80 -13.74
CA MET A 188 -7.64 -11.07 -14.27
C MET A 188 -6.67 -11.97 -15.04
N VAL A 189 -6.46 -13.22 -14.61
CA VAL A 189 -5.69 -14.20 -15.41
C VAL A 189 -6.28 -14.35 -16.80
N VAL A 190 -7.59 -14.55 -16.90
CA VAL A 190 -8.28 -14.71 -18.20
C VAL A 190 -8.17 -13.43 -19.03
N VAL A 191 -8.49 -12.27 -18.45
CA VAL A 191 -8.45 -10.97 -19.12
C VAL A 191 -7.04 -10.69 -19.67
N ILE A 192 -5.99 -10.91 -18.86
CA ILE A 192 -4.61 -10.69 -19.30
C ILE A 192 -4.20 -11.71 -20.37
N ALA A 193 -4.59 -12.98 -20.23
CA ALA A 193 -4.24 -14.02 -21.19
C ALA A 193 -4.77 -13.72 -22.59
N VAL A 194 -5.98 -13.18 -22.72
CA VAL A 194 -6.60 -12.86 -24.01
C VAL A 194 -6.22 -11.47 -24.54
N SER A 195 -5.72 -10.57 -23.69
CA SER A 195 -5.37 -9.20 -24.09
C SER A 195 -4.06 -9.16 -24.88
N PRO A 196 -3.96 -8.33 -25.94
CA PRO A 196 -2.69 -8.08 -26.63
C PRO A 196 -1.79 -7.20 -25.75
N PHE A 197 -0.51 -7.56 -25.66
CA PHE A 197 0.51 -6.81 -24.92
C PHE A 197 1.58 -6.27 -25.86
N PRO A 198 2.00 -4.99 -25.74
CA PRO A 198 3.15 -4.48 -26.45
C PRO A 198 4.43 -5.17 -25.96
N LYS A 199 5.45 -5.19 -26.80
CA LYS A 199 6.80 -5.53 -26.34
C LYS A 199 7.39 -4.28 -25.68
N VAL A 200 7.70 -4.37 -24.40
CA VAL A 200 8.35 -3.28 -23.66
C VAL A 200 9.84 -3.29 -23.95
N GLU A 201 10.33 -2.25 -24.60
CA GLU A 201 11.77 -1.99 -24.76
C GLU A 201 12.25 -1.13 -23.59
N ARG A 202 13.00 -1.74 -22.67
CA ARG A 202 13.56 -1.02 -21.52
C ARG A 202 14.85 -0.31 -21.94
N LYS A 203 14.97 0.97 -21.58
CA LYS A 203 16.23 1.71 -21.71
C LYS A 203 17.29 1.05 -20.81
N GLU A 204 18.57 1.20 -21.18
CA GLU A 204 19.68 0.66 -20.38
C GLU A 204 19.63 1.11 -18.91
N ASP A 205 19.25 2.38 -18.66
CA ASP A 205 19.12 2.97 -17.32
C ASP A 205 17.99 2.39 -16.48
N GLU A 206 17.06 1.66 -17.11
CA GLU A 206 15.87 1.05 -16.47
C GLU A 206 16.03 -0.45 -16.26
N LYS A 207 17.05 -1.02 -16.85
CA LYS A 207 17.41 -2.40 -16.56
C LYS A 207 17.94 -2.50 -15.14
N ILE A 208 17.58 -3.59 -14.46
CA ILE A 208 18.16 -3.89 -13.17
C ILE A 208 19.65 -4.14 -13.44
N GLY A 209 20.50 -3.21 -13.00
CA GLY A 209 21.93 -3.26 -13.22
C GLY A 209 22.56 -4.55 -12.68
N ALA A 210 23.74 -4.87 -13.18
CA ALA A 210 24.53 -5.98 -12.66
C ALA A 210 24.70 -5.88 -11.14
N TRP A 211 24.94 -7.00 -10.46
CA TRP A 211 25.15 -7.04 -9.00
C TRP A 211 26.22 -6.07 -8.51
N GLU A 212 27.20 -5.78 -9.36
CA GLU A 212 28.25 -4.80 -9.12
C GLU A 212 27.67 -3.37 -8.92
N THR A 213 26.70 -2.96 -9.72
CA THR A 213 26.00 -1.68 -9.60
C THR A 213 25.25 -1.56 -8.28
N HIS A 214 24.59 -2.64 -7.84
CA HIS A 214 23.96 -2.67 -6.52
C HIS A 214 24.99 -2.51 -5.39
N LYS A 215 26.14 -3.19 -5.47
CA LYS A 215 27.22 -3.06 -4.48
C LYS A 215 27.77 -1.64 -4.43
N GLU A 216 27.87 -0.96 -5.57
CA GLU A 216 28.34 0.42 -5.64
C GLU A 216 27.34 1.36 -4.96
N LEU A 217 26.06 1.26 -5.29
CA LEU A 217 25.01 2.05 -4.67
C LEU A 217 24.92 1.81 -3.18
N PHE A 218 25.06 0.56 -2.70
CA PHE A 218 25.04 0.26 -1.26
C PHE A 218 26.21 0.86 -0.47
N LYS A 219 27.30 1.29 -1.13
CA LYS A 219 28.39 2.04 -0.48
C LYS A 219 28.03 3.52 -0.26
N ASN A 220 27.04 4.03 -0.97
CA ASN A 220 26.61 5.42 -0.86
C ASN A 220 25.65 5.57 0.34
N PRO A 221 26.03 6.34 1.40
CA PRO A 221 25.15 6.53 2.57
C PRO A 221 23.80 7.17 2.21
N MET A 222 23.74 7.98 1.15
CA MET A 222 22.51 8.64 0.69
C MET A 222 21.46 7.63 0.25
N VAL A 223 21.89 6.49 -0.34
CA VAL A 223 21.00 5.40 -0.75
C VAL A 223 20.28 4.82 0.47
N TRP A 224 21.01 4.56 1.55
CA TRP A 224 20.44 4.04 2.80
C TRP A 224 19.53 5.04 3.50
N LEU A 225 19.90 6.33 3.49
CA LEU A 225 19.06 7.36 4.08
C LEU A 225 17.70 7.48 3.35
N PHE A 226 17.69 7.45 2.02
CA PHE A 226 16.43 7.48 1.28
C PHE A 226 15.67 6.13 1.33
N PHE A 227 16.38 5.00 1.34
CA PHE A 227 15.76 3.70 1.62
C PHE A 227 15.01 3.72 2.95
N MET A 228 15.65 4.21 4.02
CA MET A 228 15.00 4.39 5.33
C MET A 228 13.85 5.41 5.27
N GLY A 229 13.90 6.38 4.36
CA GLY A 229 12.79 7.30 4.10
C GLY A 229 11.55 6.60 3.58
N ILE A 230 11.71 5.74 2.58
CA ILE A 230 10.61 4.91 2.03
C ILE A 230 10.13 3.90 3.07
N PHE A 231 11.05 3.25 3.77
CA PHE A 231 10.73 2.34 4.88
C PHE A 231 9.87 3.04 5.95
N ALA A 232 10.28 4.22 6.39
CA ALA A 232 9.55 5.00 7.38
C ALA A 232 8.18 5.44 6.87
N TYR A 233 8.08 5.86 5.60
CA TYR A 233 6.81 6.27 5.01
C TYR A 233 5.81 5.12 4.93
N VAL A 234 6.17 4.02 4.25
CA VAL A 234 5.25 2.87 4.10
C VAL A 234 4.95 2.25 5.47
N GLY A 235 5.95 2.24 6.35
CA GLY A 235 5.76 1.81 7.74
C GLY A 235 4.76 2.69 8.49
N SER A 236 4.82 4.00 8.35
CA SER A 236 3.84 4.92 8.96
C SER A 236 2.45 4.75 8.38
N GLU A 237 2.35 4.69 7.05
CA GLU A 237 1.09 4.52 6.33
C GLU A 237 0.37 3.25 6.75
N GLN A 238 1.04 2.11 6.66
CA GLN A 238 0.49 0.82 7.05
C GLN A 238 0.35 0.67 8.57
N GLY A 239 1.28 1.26 9.34
CA GLY A 239 1.23 1.30 10.80
C GLY A 239 0.04 2.09 11.34
N VAL A 240 -0.47 3.08 10.61
CA VAL A 240 -1.74 3.74 10.94
C VAL A 240 -2.91 2.91 10.40
N ALA A 241 -2.94 2.64 9.10
CA ALA A 241 -4.09 2.03 8.42
C ALA A 241 -4.52 0.70 9.04
N ASN A 242 -3.56 -0.15 9.42
CA ASN A 242 -3.85 -1.47 9.98
C ASN A 242 -4.40 -1.41 11.42
N TRP A 243 -4.11 -0.34 12.15
CA TRP A 243 -4.50 -0.23 13.56
C TRP A 243 -5.69 0.69 13.84
N ILE A 244 -6.22 1.41 12.83
CA ILE A 244 -7.36 2.33 13.01
C ILE A 244 -8.55 1.61 13.62
N SER A 245 -9.00 0.50 13.02
CA SER A 245 -10.22 -0.22 13.42
C SER A 245 -10.08 -0.76 14.84
N GLU A 246 -8.95 -1.43 15.12
CA GLU A 246 -8.65 -1.97 16.45
C GLU A 246 -8.53 -0.87 17.52
N PHE A 247 -7.88 0.26 17.19
CA PHE A 247 -7.76 1.40 18.11
C PHE A 247 -9.14 1.99 18.47
N LEU A 248 -10.00 2.18 17.48
CA LEU A 248 -11.33 2.72 17.65
C LEU A 248 -12.22 1.77 18.47
N TYR A 249 -12.10 0.47 18.23
CA TYR A 249 -12.79 -0.56 19.00
C TYR A 249 -12.33 -0.58 20.47
N THR A 250 -11.02 -0.76 20.66
CA THR A 250 -10.42 -0.93 22.01
C THR A 250 -10.60 0.30 22.92
N TYR A 251 -10.41 1.53 22.37
CA TYR A 251 -10.38 2.75 23.20
C TYR A 251 -11.67 3.56 23.18
N HIS A 252 -12.53 3.34 22.21
CA HIS A 252 -13.74 4.15 22.04
C HIS A 252 -15.03 3.33 21.87
N GLY A 253 -14.92 1.98 21.79
CA GLY A 253 -16.07 1.09 21.68
C GLY A 253 -16.82 1.19 20.35
N TYR A 254 -16.17 1.69 19.29
CA TYR A 254 -16.78 1.75 17.96
C TYR A 254 -16.78 0.37 17.30
N ASP A 255 -17.87 0.08 16.61
CA ASP A 255 -18.04 -1.16 15.87
C ASP A 255 -17.04 -1.27 14.70
N PRO A 256 -16.25 -2.36 14.64
CA PRO A 256 -15.24 -2.55 13.60
C PRO A 256 -15.82 -2.71 12.20
N GLN A 257 -16.99 -3.38 12.08
CA GLN A 257 -17.62 -3.72 10.79
C GLN A 257 -18.23 -2.51 10.10
N THR A 258 -18.59 -1.47 10.86
CA THR A 258 -19.20 -0.25 10.34
C THR A 258 -18.29 0.96 10.48
N THR A 259 -18.15 1.49 11.71
CA THR A 259 -17.39 2.72 11.97
C THR A 259 -15.88 2.51 11.77
N GLY A 260 -15.33 1.38 12.21
CA GLY A 260 -13.93 1.02 11.99
C GLY A 260 -13.59 0.94 10.51
N ALA A 261 -14.34 0.13 9.76
CA ALA A 261 -14.16 -0.05 8.32
C ALA A 261 -14.32 1.27 7.54
N SER A 262 -15.34 2.08 7.87
CA SER A 262 -15.56 3.37 7.21
C SER A 262 -14.44 4.37 7.51
N THR A 263 -13.88 4.38 8.72
CA THR A 263 -12.76 5.27 9.07
C THR A 263 -11.48 4.89 8.29
N VAL A 264 -11.19 3.59 8.14
CA VAL A 264 -10.09 3.12 7.28
C VAL A 264 -10.34 3.50 5.82
N SER A 265 -11.57 3.36 5.34
CA SER A 265 -11.96 3.80 4.00
C SER A 265 -11.67 5.29 3.80
N TRP A 266 -12.09 6.14 4.73
CA TRP A 266 -11.81 7.57 4.68
C TRP A 266 -10.33 7.92 4.82
N PHE A 267 -9.53 7.14 5.56
CA PHE A 267 -8.07 7.29 5.57
C PHE A 267 -7.49 7.20 4.15
N TRP A 268 -7.86 6.19 3.39
CA TRP A 268 -7.41 6.00 2.01
C TRP A 268 -8.02 7.04 1.05
N GLY A 269 -9.29 7.38 1.24
CA GLY A 269 -9.97 8.41 0.45
C GLY A 269 -9.32 9.78 0.64
N MET A 270 -8.98 10.15 1.86
CA MET A 270 -8.32 11.41 2.18
C MET A 270 -6.85 11.42 1.72
N LEU A 271 -6.15 10.28 1.73
CA LEU A 271 -4.83 10.15 1.12
C LEU A 271 -4.91 10.46 -0.38
N THR A 272 -5.92 9.93 -1.07
CA THR A 272 -6.15 10.24 -2.48
C THR A 272 -6.47 11.73 -2.68
N ALA A 273 -7.32 12.32 -1.84
CA ALA A 273 -7.65 13.75 -1.90
C ALA A 273 -6.43 14.64 -1.62
N GLY A 274 -5.61 14.27 -0.65
CA GLY A 274 -4.37 14.98 -0.30
C GLY A 274 -3.36 15.03 -1.45
N THR A 275 -3.37 14.02 -2.32
CA THR A 275 -2.51 13.99 -3.52
C THR A 275 -2.80 15.17 -4.45
N PHE A 276 -4.06 15.56 -4.64
CA PHE A 276 -4.42 16.71 -5.47
C PHE A 276 -3.88 18.03 -4.90
N LEU A 277 -4.06 18.24 -3.58
CA LEU A 277 -3.49 19.43 -2.93
C LEU A 277 -1.96 19.43 -3.01
N GLY A 278 -1.35 18.27 -2.77
CA GLY A 278 0.09 18.09 -2.88
C GLY A 278 0.63 18.45 -4.25
N LEU A 279 -0.01 17.98 -5.32
CA LEU A 279 0.35 18.32 -6.70
C LEU A 279 0.28 19.86 -6.95
N ALA A 280 -0.77 20.50 -6.44
CA ALA A 280 -0.89 21.98 -6.55
C ALA A 280 0.23 22.69 -5.80
N LEU A 281 0.53 22.28 -4.57
CA LEU A 281 1.58 22.89 -3.75
C LEU A 281 2.99 22.67 -4.34
N LEU A 282 3.28 21.51 -4.92
CA LEU A 282 4.56 21.22 -5.57
C LEU A 282 4.84 22.11 -6.80
N LYS A 283 3.81 22.73 -7.39
CA LYS A 283 3.98 23.71 -8.46
C LYS A 283 4.42 25.08 -7.95
N VAL A 284 4.16 25.40 -6.68
CA VAL A 284 4.41 26.74 -6.10
C VAL A 284 5.43 26.74 -4.97
N MET A 285 5.78 25.55 -4.43
CA MET A 285 6.68 25.40 -3.30
C MET A 285 7.79 24.37 -3.58
N ASP A 286 8.93 24.55 -2.93
CA ASP A 286 10.00 23.53 -2.89
C ASP A 286 9.48 22.22 -2.27
N SER A 287 9.81 21.09 -2.90
CA SER A 287 9.34 19.77 -2.50
C SER A 287 9.69 19.42 -1.04
N ARG A 288 10.83 19.86 -0.53
CA ARG A 288 11.21 19.67 0.88
C ARG A 288 10.28 20.41 1.84
N LYS A 289 9.88 21.66 1.48
CA LYS A 289 8.93 22.44 2.30
C LYS A 289 7.55 21.78 2.31
N VAL A 290 7.10 21.25 1.17
CA VAL A 290 5.85 20.50 1.08
C VAL A 290 5.93 19.24 1.98
N LEU A 291 7.04 18.50 1.93
CA LEU A 291 7.26 17.34 2.79
C LEU A 291 7.19 17.71 4.27
N ILE A 292 7.89 18.76 4.68
CA ILE A 292 7.87 19.26 6.07
C ILE A 292 6.45 19.61 6.51
N LEU A 293 5.73 20.39 5.71
CA LEU A 293 4.36 20.84 6.03
C LEU A 293 3.41 19.65 6.21
N PHE A 294 3.44 18.72 5.27
CA PHE A 294 2.58 17.53 5.31
C PHE A 294 2.97 16.60 6.47
N THR A 295 4.26 16.43 6.74
CA THR A 295 4.68 15.57 7.87
C THR A 295 4.28 16.17 9.22
N ILE A 296 4.41 17.48 9.40
CA ILE A 296 3.92 18.16 10.62
C ILE A 296 2.41 17.98 10.75
N GLY A 297 1.64 18.15 9.66
CA GLY A 297 0.21 17.91 9.62
C GLY A 297 -0.16 16.48 10.01
N ALA A 298 0.58 15.48 9.51
CA ALA A 298 0.40 14.08 9.88
C ALA A 298 0.66 13.83 11.37
N ILE A 299 1.74 14.39 11.94
CA ILE A 299 2.08 14.27 13.36
C ILE A 299 1.00 14.90 14.25
N ILE A 300 0.50 16.09 13.90
CA ILE A 300 -0.58 16.77 14.63
C ILE A 300 -1.86 15.93 14.57
N SER A 301 -2.22 15.44 13.38
CA SER A 301 -3.40 14.60 13.18
C SER A 301 -3.29 13.28 13.95
N LEU A 302 -2.12 12.63 13.93
CA LEU A 302 -1.88 11.41 14.72
C LEU A 302 -2.04 11.72 16.22
N SER A 303 -1.51 12.83 16.70
CA SER A 303 -1.66 13.23 18.11
C SER A 303 -3.12 13.46 18.46
N ALA A 304 -3.90 14.13 17.60
CA ALA A 304 -5.33 14.31 17.81
C ALA A 304 -6.09 12.97 17.81
N ALA A 305 -5.68 12.01 16.99
CA ALA A 305 -6.27 10.67 16.96
C ALA A 305 -6.00 9.88 18.25
N LEU A 306 -4.74 9.90 18.73
CA LEU A 306 -4.32 9.11 19.88
C LEU A 306 -4.77 9.66 21.22
N PHE A 307 -4.87 10.99 21.36
CA PHE A 307 -5.16 11.66 22.64
C PHE A 307 -6.53 12.34 22.68
N GLY A 308 -7.21 12.45 21.54
CA GLY A 308 -8.52 13.09 21.46
C GLY A 308 -9.67 12.19 21.89
N SER A 309 -10.89 12.74 21.82
CA SER A 309 -12.13 11.98 21.99
C SER A 309 -12.36 11.01 20.83
N GLY A 310 -13.28 10.05 20.99
CA GLY A 310 -13.65 9.15 19.90
C GLY A 310 -14.05 9.88 18.62
N THR A 311 -14.86 10.94 18.73
CA THR A 311 -15.21 11.78 17.57
C THR A 311 -13.98 12.46 16.94
N ALA A 312 -13.02 12.93 17.76
CA ALA A 312 -11.79 13.49 17.24
C ALA A 312 -10.97 12.43 16.49
N ALA A 313 -10.87 11.20 17.00
CA ALA A 313 -10.17 10.11 16.35
C ALA A 313 -10.76 9.75 14.98
N LEU A 314 -12.12 9.74 14.85
CA LEU A 314 -12.79 9.46 13.57
C LEU A 314 -12.43 10.44 12.45
N TRP A 315 -12.10 11.69 12.77
CA TRP A 315 -11.67 12.68 11.78
C TRP A 315 -10.15 12.78 11.66
N ALA A 316 -9.44 12.55 12.76
CA ALA A 316 -8.00 12.72 12.82
C ALA A 316 -7.25 11.58 12.10
N PHE A 317 -7.71 10.32 12.16
CA PHE A 317 -7.10 9.24 11.39
C PHE A 317 -7.20 9.46 9.88
N PRO A 318 -8.37 9.80 9.29
CA PRO A 318 -8.44 10.23 7.89
C PRO A 318 -7.53 11.42 7.55
N ALA A 319 -7.39 12.40 8.47
CA ALA A 319 -6.49 13.53 8.27
C ALA A 319 -5.00 13.09 8.23
N VAL A 320 -4.59 12.05 8.98
CA VAL A 320 -3.25 11.47 8.81
C VAL A 320 -3.06 10.98 7.38
N GLY A 321 -4.04 10.28 6.80
CA GLY A 321 -4.02 9.84 5.40
C GLY A 321 -3.85 11.02 4.44
N PHE A 322 -4.64 12.09 4.62
CA PHE A 322 -4.53 13.30 3.81
C PHE A 322 -3.11 13.88 3.80
N PHE A 323 -2.50 14.00 4.96
CA PHE A 323 -1.16 14.52 5.09
C PHE A 323 -0.05 13.52 4.72
N ALA A 324 -0.32 12.22 4.65
CA ALA A 324 0.63 11.22 4.14
C ALA A 324 0.76 11.23 2.60
N ALA A 325 -0.20 11.78 1.90
CA ALA A 325 -0.42 11.67 0.45
C ALA A 325 0.77 11.98 -0.46
N VAL A 326 1.59 12.96 -0.10
CA VAL A 326 2.73 13.40 -0.94
C VAL A 326 4.05 12.74 -0.58
N MET A 327 4.13 12.06 0.56
CA MET A 327 5.41 11.64 1.13
C MET A 327 6.14 10.66 0.22
N TRP A 328 5.45 9.64 -0.29
CA TRP A 328 6.03 8.68 -1.24
C TRP A 328 6.68 9.38 -2.43
N SER A 329 5.89 10.15 -3.15
CA SER A 329 6.32 10.79 -4.41
C SER A 329 7.45 11.79 -4.18
N VAL A 330 7.39 12.55 -3.09
CA VAL A 330 8.42 13.54 -2.76
C VAL A 330 9.72 12.86 -2.36
N ILE A 331 9.68 11.81 -1.51
CA ILE A 331 10.88 11.08 -1.07
C ILE A 331 11.55 10.41 -2.28
N ILE A 332 10.79 9.73 -3.15
CA ILE A 332 11.32 9.12 -4.37
C ILE A 332 11.95 10.19 -5.29
N SER A 333 11.27 11.32 -5.49
CA SER A 333 11.78 12.41 -6.31
C SER A 333 13.07 13.01 -5.75
N LEU A 334 13.13 13.27 -4.45
CA LEU A 334 14.34 13.77 -3.78
C LEU A 334 15.49 12.77 -3.88
N ALA A 335 15.21 11.48 -3.70
CA ALA A 335 16.18 10.41 -3.80
C ALA A 335 16.79 10.33 -5.21
N LEU A 336 15.96 10.20 -6.23
CA LEU A 336 16.42 10.08 -7.61
C LEU A 336 17.14 11.34 -8.09
N ASN A 337 16.71 12.52 -7.66
CA ASN A 337 17.40 13.78 -7.94
C ASN A 337 18.69 14.01 -7.12
N SER A 338 19.06 13.08 -6.24
CA SER A 338 20.29 13.15 -5.44
C SER A 338 21.42 12.27 -5.99
N VAL A 339 21.18 11.52 -7.06
CA VAL A 339 22.17 10.70 -7.77
C VAL A 339 22.26 11.10 -9.23
N THR A 340 23.43 10.92 -9.85
CA THR A 340 23.68 11.26 -11.25
C THR A 340 23.44 10.10 -12.22
N GLU A 341 23.54 8.87 -11.74
CA GLU A 341 23.53 7.65 -12.54
C GLU A 341 22.78 6.53 -11.83
N HIS A 342 22.49 5.45 -12.54
CA HIS A 342 21.86 4.23 -12.02
C HIS A 342 20.46 4.42 -11.39
N HIS A 343 19.67 5.36 -11.93
CA HIS A 343 18.34 5.66 -11.43
C HIS A 343 17.41 4.45 -11.36
N GLY A 344 17.48 3.51 -12.33
CA GLY A 344 16.67 2.29 -12.34
C GLY A 344 17.00 1.36 -11.18
N THR A 345 18.30 1.06 -10.99
CA THR A 345 18.77 0.22 -9.86
C THR A 345 18.47 0.87 -8.53
N PHE A 346 18.66 2.20 -8.41
CA PHE A 346 18.36 2.94 -7.19
C PHE A 346 16.85 2.93 -6.89
N SER A 347 16.01 3.12 -7.91
CA SER A 347 14.55 3.00 -7.76
C SER A 347 14.15 1.61 -7.24
N GLY A 348 14.76 0.54 -7.76
CA GLY A 348 14.55 -0.83 -7.27
C GLY A 348 14.90 -1.01 -5.78
N ILE A 349 16.04 -0.41 -5.35
CA ILE A 349 16.43 -0.40 -3.93
C ILE A 349 15.40 0.37 -3.08
N LEU A 350 14.94 1.53 -3.55
CA LEU A 350 13.92 2.32 -2.84
C LEU A 350 12.60 1.56 -2.70
N VAL A 351 12.14 0.90 -3.77
CA VAL A 351 10.92 0.10 -3.76
C VAL A 351 11.02 -1.06 -2.75
N SER A 352 12.19 -1.65 -2.55
CA SER A 352 12.36 -2.66 -1.51
C SER A 352 12.14 -2.11 -0.09
N GLY A 353 12.22 -0.78 0.10
CA GLY A 353 11.85 -0.09 1.34
C GLY A 353 10.37 -0.25 1.73
N ILE A 354 9.49 -0.70 0.80
CA ILE A 354 8.09 -1.08 1.11
C ILE A 354 8.02 -2.11 2.25
N VAL A 355 9.09 -2.84 2.51
CA VAL A 355 9.22 -3.73 3.68
C VAL A 355 8.97 -3.01 5.02
N GLY A 356 9.03 -1.68 5.07
CA GLY A 356 8.60 -0.89 6.22
C GLY A 356 7.16 -1.18 6.64
N GLY A 357 6.27 -1.45 5.65
CA GLY A 357 4.89 -1.88 5.88
C GLY A 357 4.75 -3.25 6.55
N ALA A 358 5.81 -4.07 6.51
CA ALA A 358 5.89 -5.29 7.30
C ALA A 358 6.34 -5.00 8.74
N VAL A 359 7.45 -4.28 8.87
CA VAL A 359 8.18 -4.17 10.14
C VAL A 359 7.49 -3.20 11.12
N VAL A 360 7.03 -2.05 10.66
CA VAL A 360 6.48 -1.01 11.56
C VAL A 360 5.16 -1.45 12.20
N PRO A 361 4.15 -2.00 11.48
CA PRO A 361 2.96 -2.54 12.15
C PRO A 361 3.27 -3.65 13.15
N LEU A 362 4.27 -4.49 12.88
CA LEU A 362 4.71 -5.53 13.81
C LEU A 362 5.32 -4.95 15.09
N ILE A 363 6.15 -3.91 14.97
CA ILE A 363 6.70 -3.20 16.13
C ILE A 363 5.56 -2.56 16.94
N VAL A 364 4.60 -1.90 16.28
CA VAL A 364 3.43 -1.31 16.94
C VAL A 364 2.62 -2.37 17.68
N GLY A 365 2.35 -3.52 17.05
CA GLY A 365 1.64 -4.63 17.67
C GLY A 365 2.38 -5.22 18.87
N SER A 366 3.70 -5.44 18.74
CA SER A 366 4.54 -5.98 19.83
C SER A 366 4.63 -5.03 21.02
N LEU A 367 4.77 -3.72 20.77
CA LEU A 367 4.71 -2.72 21.84
C LEU A 367 3.29 -2.59 22.40
N GLY A 368 2.29 -2.82 21.56
CA GLY A 368 0.88 -2.84 21.93
C GLY A 368 0.55 -3.96 22.91
N ASP A 369 1.07 -5.17 22.72
CA ASP A 369 0.91 -6.29 23.65
C ASP A 369 1.59 -5.99 25.01
N ALA A 370 2.74 -5.31 24.99
CA ALA A 370 3.49 -5.02 26.20
C ALA A 370 2.94 -3.81 27.00
N PHE A 371 2.48 -2.77 26.31
CA PHE A 371 2.18 -1.45 26.92
C PHE A 371 0.84 -0.86 26.51
N GLY A 372 0.02 -1.60 25.76
CA GLY A 372 -1.23 -1.15 25.13
C GLY A 372 -1.02 -0.51 23.77
N LEU A 373 -2.00 -0.70 22.86
CA LEU A 373 -1.93 -0.30 21.45
C LEU A 373 -1.61 1.19 21.26
N ARG A 374 -2.19 2.08 22.07
CA ARG A 374 -1.90 3.53 22.04
C ARG A 374 -0.41 3.81 22.22
N THR A 375 0.24 3.15 23.17
CA THR A 375 1.67 3.29 23.42
C THR A 375 2.49 2.69 22.27
N GLY A 376 2.06 1.54 21.72
CA GLY A 376 2.66 0.96 20.53
C GLY A 376 2.66 1.92 19.35
N MET A 377 1.56 2.63 19.12
CA MET A 377 1.46 3.63 18.05
C MET A 377 2.37 4.85 18.24
N PHE A 378 2.96 5.08 19.41
CA PHE A 378 3.97 6.13 19.58
C PHE A 378 5.23 5.87 18.76
N PHE A 379 5.49 4.63 18.34
CA PHE A 379 6.57 4.33 17.41
C PHE A 379 6.44 5.07 16.08
N LEU A 380 5.21 5.40 15.67
CA LEU A 380 4.94 6.17 14.46
C LEU A 380 5.48 7.61 14.51
N TYR A 381 5.66 8.19 15.70
CA TYR A 381 6.35 9.49 15.81
C TYR A 381 7.83 9.40 15.42
N ILE A 382 8.47 8.24 15.63
CA ILE A 382 9.86 8.02 15.22
C ILE A 382 9.92 7.96 13.69
N THR A 383 9.01 7.23 13.05
CA THR A 383 8.98 7.11 11.59
C THR A 383 8.60 8.43 10.92
N PHE A 384 7.56 9.14 11.40
CA PHE A 384 7.24 10.47 10.91
C PHE A 384 8.36 11.49 11.21
N GLY A 385 9.02 11.41 12.36
CA GLY A 385 10.19 12.23 12.70
C GLY A 385 11.34 12.01 11.72
N TYR A 386 11.57 10.77 11.31
CA TYR A 386 12.55 10.47 10.28
C TYR A 386 12.17 11.11 8.92
N ILE A 387 10.90 10.97 8.50
CA ILE A 387 10.41 11.60 7.26
C ILE A 387 10.57 13.12 7.34
N LEU A 388 10.23 13.73 8.47
CA LEU A 388 10.40 15.16 8.70
C LEU A 388 11.86 15.59 8.52
N SER A 389 12.80 14.79 9.02
CA SER A 389 14.23 15.07 8.92
C SER A 389 14.72 15.15 7.47
N ILE A 390 14.12 14.37 6.55
CA ILE A 390 14.47 14.39 5.11
C ILE A 390 14.32 15.81 4.53
N GLY A 391 13.28 16.54 4.94
CA GLY A 391 13.06 17.91 4.52
C GLY A 391 14.19 18.87 4.85
N PHE A 392 15.03 18.55 5.84
CA PHE A 392 16.16 19.38 6.27
C PHE A 392 17.51 18.96 5.66
N TRP A 393 17.77 17.64 5.57
CA TRP A 393 19.08 17.15 5.11
C TRP A 393 19.14 16.83 3.62
N ALA A 394 18.01 16.56 2.96
CA ALA A 394 17.99 16.21 1.55
C ALA A 394 18.52 17.41 0.69
N LYS A 395 19.49 17.10 -0.18
CA LYS A 395 20.13 18.09 -1.06
C LYS A 395 20.07 17.56 -2.51
N PRO A 396 18.90 17.65 -3.18
CA PRO A 396 18.79 17.18 -4.56
C PRO A 396 19.66 18.05 -5.49
N LEU A 397 20.29 17.42 -6.48
CA LEU A 397 21.07 18.09 -7.51
C LEU A 397 20.18 18.95 -8.43
N VAL A 398 18.92 18.52 -8.59
CA VAL A 398 17.89 19.24 -9.36
C VAL A 398 16.70 19.49 -8.45
N SER A 399 16.37 20.77 -8.24
CA SER A 399 15.16 21.18 -7.51
C SER A 399 13.93 21.07 -8.40
N ASN A 400 12.74 20.86 -7.80
CA ASN A 400 11.49 20.93 -8.55
C ASN A 400 11.27 22.35 -9.12
N LYS A 401 10.76 22.41 -10.36
CA LYS A 401 10.46 23.67 -11.03
C LYS A 401 9.17 24.27 -10.46
N THR A 402 9.27 25.44 -9.84
CA THR A 402 8.13 26.19 -9.29
C THR A 402 7.70 27.30 -10.24
N ILE A 403 6.40 27.64 -10.21
CA ILE A 403 5.85 28.81 -10.90
C ILE A 403 6.22 30.03 -10.10
N GLU A 404 7.02 30.97 -10.69
CA GLU A 404 7.30 32.27 -10.09
C GLU A 404 6.10 33.22 -10.31
N PHE A 405 5.31 33.45 -9.26
CA PHE A 405 4.29 34.48 -9.28
C PHE A 405 4.99 35.83 -9.14
N GLY A 406 5.08 36.62 -10.22
CA GLY A 406 5.45 38.00 -10.14
C GLY A 406 6.70 38.50 -10.90
N LYS A 407 7.10 37.83 -11.97
CA LYS A 407 7.99 38.43 -12.99
C LYS A 407 7.23 38.50 -14.30
N GLY A 408 6.30 39.44 -14.39
CA GLY A 408 5.70 39.96 -15.59
C GLY A 408 6.16 41.43 -15.78
#